data_85d3883c16165e96cab206945ccba375
#
_entry.id   85d3883c16165e96cab206945ccba375
#
_cell.length_a   1.000
_cell.length_b   1.000
_cell.length_c   1.000
_cell.angle_alpha   90.00
_cell.angle_beta   90.00
_cell.angle_gamma   90.00
#
_symmetry.space_group_name_H-M   'P 1'
#
loop_
_entity.id
_entity.type
_entity.pdbx_description
1 polymer ?
#
loop_
_entity_poly.entity_id
_entity_poly.type
_entity_poly.pdbx_seq_one_letter_code
_entity_poly.pdbx_strand_id
1 'polypeptide(L)'
;MKKNKKNINPIWGTNFSKQTNPLLEKINSSIDFDKRLALHDIKASQVHCAMLKKKKIISLLEHKKIFRGLTKIKNLILKNRFKFNQKYEDIHMNIEMELHKLIGDTAGKLHTARSRNDQVATDLKLWISESIKDICASLETLQ
;
A
#
# COMPACT_ATOMS: atom_id res chain seq x y z
N MET A 1 5.00 36.53 4.24
CA MET A 1 6.04 35.55 3.87
C MET A 1 5.41 34.18 3.70
N LYS A 2 5.27 33.67 2.46
CA LYS A 2 4.76 32.31 2.20
C LYS A 2 5.85 31.31 2.57
N LYS A 3 5.65 30.49 3.61
CA LYS A 3 6.52 29.36 3.92
C LYS A 3 6.48 28.38 2.73
N ASN A 4 7.57 28.28 1.98
CA ASN A 4 7.78 27.21 1.01
C ASN A 4 7.66 25.88 1.73
N LYS A 5 6.57 25.15 1.50
CA LYS A 5 6.46 23.73 1.88
C LYS A 5 7.51 22.99 1.06
N LYS A 6 8.64 22.64 1.70
CA LYS A 6 9.64 21.74 1.12
C LYS A 6 8.91 20.44 0.76
N ASN A 7 8.96 20.05 -0.50
CA ASN A 7 8.53 18.73 -0.95
C ASN A 7 9.55 17.71 -0.41
N ILE A 8 9.26 17.16 0.75
CA ILE A 8 10.10 16.17 1.44
C ILE A 8 9.47 14.81 1.15
N ASN A 9 10.26 13.84 0.69
CA ASN A 9 9.80 12.46 0.52
C ASN A 9 9.22 11.95 1.85
N PRO A 10 7.97 11.42 1.90
CA PRO A 10 7.31 11.04 3.14
C PRO A 10 8.03 9.94 3.92
N ILE A 11 8.79 9.07 3.24
CA ILE A 11 9.51 7.95 3.86
C ILE A 11 10.88 8.40 4.41
N TRP A 12 11.63 9.16 3.63
CA TRP A 12 13.03 9.48 3.90
C TRP A 12 13.25 10.92 4.35
N GLY A 13 12.23 11.77 4.27
CA GLY A 13 12.33 13.22 4.44
C GLY A 13 12.76 13.70 5.82
N THR A 14 12.64 12.86 6.85
CA THR A 14 13.13 13.19 8.20
C THR A 14 14.65 13.02 8.34
N ASN A 15 15.26 12.22 7.47
CA ASN A 15 16.68 11.86 7.54
C ASN A 15 17.55 12.65 6.55
N PHE A 16 16.95 13.33 5.58
CA PHE A 16 17.68 14.07 4.54
C PHE A 16 17.25 15.53 4.48
N SER A 17 18.23 16.43 4.57
CA SER A 17 18.01 17.89 4.51
C SER A 17 17.82 18.41 3.09
N LYS A 18 18.12 17.63 2.06
CA LYS A 18 18.03 17.99 0.64
C LYS A 18 16.86 17.29 -0.05
N GLN A 19 16.30 17.94 -1.06
CA GLN A 19 15.31 17.30 -1.94
C GLN A 19 15.93 16.06 -2.63
N THR A 20 15.14 15.02 -2.78
CA THR A 20 15.52 13.82 -3.52
C THR A 20 15.83 14.19 -4.98
N ASN A 21 16.90 13.64 -5.53
CA ASN A 21 17.24 13.87 -6.94
C ASN A 21 16.14 13.27 -7.83
N PRO A 22 15.60 14.02 -8.81
CA PRO A 22 14.55 13.50 -9.70
C PRO A 22 14.94 12.22 -10.45
N LEU A 23 16.23 12.03 -10.72
CA LEU A 23 16.74 10.80 -11.34
C LEU A 23 16.59 9.60 -10.38
N LEU A 24 16.87 9.80 -9.09
CA LEU A 24 16.72 8.76 -8.06
C LEU A 24 15.24 8.39 -7.88
N GLU A 25 14.34 9.37 -7.87
CA GLU A 25 12.90 9.11 -7.82
C GLU A 25 12.44 8.26 -9.00
N LYS A 26 12.94 8.56 -10.21
CA LYS A 26 12.62 7.80 -11.42
C LYS A 26 13.18 6.37 -11.40
N ILE A 27 14.38 6.17 -10.89
CA ILE A 27 15.01 4.84 -10.78
C ILE A 27 14.29 3.97 -9.74
N ASN A 28 13.88 4.56 -8.62
CA ASN A 28 13.24 3.83 -7.52
C ASN A 28 11.74 3.58 -7.75
N SER A 29 11.12 4.26 -8.70
CA SER A 29 9.68 4.14 -8.90
C SER A 29 9.31 2.81 -9.55
N SER A 30 8.46 2.03 -8.87
CA SER A 30 7.90 0.75 -9.33
C SER A 30 6.40 0.82 -9.65
N ILE A 31 5.74 1.95 -9.39
CA ILE A 31 4.29 2.10 -9.47
C ILE A 31 3.71 1.72 -10.84
N ASP A 32 4.46 1.88 -11.92
CA ASP A 32 3.97 1.59 -13.27
C ASP A 32 3.66 0.10 -13.49
N PHE A 33 4.34 -0.79 -12.77
CA PHE A 33 4.13 -2.24 -12.86
C PHE A 33 3.58 -2.87 -11.58
N ASP A 34 3.91 -2.37 -10.38
CA ASP A 34 3.47 -2.97 -9.13
C ASP A 34 2.03 -2.61 -8.73
N LYS A 35 1.40 -1.61 -9.38
CA LYS A 35 -0.03 -1.30 -9.21
C LYS A 35 -0.94 -2.52 -9.39
N ARG A 36 -0.50 -3.57 -10.10
CA ARG A 36 -1.20 -4.84 -10.22
C ARG A 36 -1.34 -5.59 -8.89
N LEU A 37 -0.48 -5.31 -7.93
CA LEU A 37 -0.49 -5.90 -6.59
C LEU A 37 -1.47 -5.21 -5.63
N ALA A 38 -2.12 -4.12 -6.05
CA ALA A 38 -2.94 -3.27 -5.18
C ALA A 38 -4.00 -4.02 -4.36
N LEU A 39 -4.72 -4.95 -4.98
CA LEU A 39 -5.77 -5.72 -4.29
C LEU A 39 -5.18 -6.74 -3.33
N HIS A 40 -4.00 -7.28 -3.62
CA HIS A 40 -3.26 -8.21 -2.77
C HIS A 40 -2.72 -7.50 -1.53
N ASP A 41 -2.13 -6.29 -1.70
CA ASP A 41 -1.68 -5.47 -0.58
C ASP A 41 -2.84 -5.11 0.37
N ILE A 42 -3.98 -4.70 -0.18
CA ILE A 42 -5.16 -4.40 0.66
C ILE A 42 -5.62 -5.63 1.42
N LYS A 43 -5.68 -6.80 0.77
CA LYS A 43 -6.07 -8.07 1.40
C LYS A 43 -5.10 -8.46 2.52
N ALA A 44 -3.79 -8.45 2.25
CA ALA A 44 -2.75 -8.73 3.24
C ALA A 44 -2.80 -7.73 4.40
N SER A 45 -2.95 -6.43 4.10
CA SER A 45 -3.07 -5.36 5.09
C SER A 45 -4.31 -5.49 5.98
N GLN A 46 -5.44 -5.94 5.45
CA GLN A 46 -6.65 -6.22 6.24
C GLN A 46 -6.44 -7.38 7.22
N VAL A 47 -5.75 -8.44 6.77
CA VAL A 47 -5.40 -9.60 7.63
C VAL A 47 -4.41 -9.18 8.72
N HIS A 48 -3.38 -8.41 8.36
CA HIS A 48 -2.43 -7.86 9.31
C HIS A 48 -3.11 -6.98 10.37
N CYS A 49 -4.00 -6.09 9.96
CA CYS A 49 -4.81 -5.27 10.85
C CYS A 49 -5.66 -6.10 11.83
N ALA A 50 -6.25 -7.19 11.35
CA ALA A 50 -7.02 -8.10 12.19
C ALA A 50 -6.12 -8.82 13.22
N MET A 51 -4.91 -9.21 12.84
CA MET A 51 -3.91 -9.80 13.73
C MET A 51 -3.49 -8.79 14.81
N LEU A 52 -3.18 -7.53 14.45
CA LEU A 52 -2.82 -6.48 15.41
C LEU A 52 -3.92 -6.27 16.46
N LYS A 53 -5.18 -6.26 16.04
CA LYS A 53 -6.33 -6.19 16.96
C LYS A 53 -6.40 -7.45 17.85
N LYS A 54 -6.25 -8.66 17.28
CA LYS A 54 -6.28 -9.91 18.04
C LYS A 54 -5.22 -9.94 19.13
N LYS A 55 -4.03 -9.39 18.83
CA LYS A 55 -2.91 -9.26 19.78
C LYS A 55 -3.02 -8.04 20.69
N LYS A 56 -4.12 -7.27 20.66
CA LYS A 56 -4.37 -6.08 21.46
C LYS A 56 -3.33 -4.95 21.25
N ILE A 57 -2.63 -4.95 20.11
CA ILE A 57 -1.66 -3.90 19.73
C ILE A 57 -2.41 -2.64 19.29
N ILE A 58 -3.55 -2.82 18.61
CA ILE A 58 -4.46 -1.75 18.27
C ILE A 58 -5.84 -2.01 18.88
N SER A 59 -6.57 -0.94 19.17
CA SER A 59 -7.93 -1.00 19.69
C SER A 59 -8.94 -1.45 18.63
N LEU A 60 -10.13 -1.88 19.08
CA LEU A 60 -11.25 -2.21 18.18
C LEU A 60 -11.67 -1.02 17.31
N LEU A 61 -11.61 0.19 17.83
CA LEU A 61 -11.97 1.41 17.09
C LEU A 61 -10.96 1.70 15.98
N GLU A 62 -9.66 1.57 16.28
CA GLU A 62 -8.59 1.74 15.28
C GLU A 62 -8.66 0.67 14.20
N HIS A 63 -8.86 -0.58 14.57
CA HIS A 63 -9.10 -1.66 13.61
C HIS A 63 -10.27 -1.34 12.68
N LYS A 64 -11.42 -0.92 13.22
CA LYS A 64 -12.60 -0.57 12.40
C LYS A 64 -12.30 0.59 11.44
N LYS A 65 -11.56 1.63 11.90
CA LYS A 65 -11.16 2.76 11.06
C LYS A 65 -10.25 2.32 9.91
N ILE A 66 -9.19 1.57 10.22
CA ILE A 66 -8.22 1.08 9.22
C ILE A 66 -8.92 0.16 8.22
N PHE A 67 -9.68 -0.83 8.70
CA PHE A 67 -10.37 -1.79 7.84
C PHE A 67 -11.35 -1.12 6.87
N ARG A 68 -12.15 -0.17 7.37
CA ARG A 68 -13.07 0.62 6.53
C ARG A 68 -12.32 1.49 5.52
N GLY A 69 -11.21 2.12 5.92
CA GLY A 69 -10.36 2.90 5.03
C GLY A 69 -9.82 2.05 3.89
N LEU A 70 -9.23 0.88 4.19
CA LEU A 70 -8.73 -0.07 3.19
C LEU A 70 -9.85 -0.57 2.26
N THR A 71 -11.03 -0.86 2.80
CA THR A 71 -12.21 -1.26 1.99
C THR A 71 -12.64 -0.15 1.04
N LYS A 72 -12.60 1.11 1.47
CA LYS A 72 -12.91 2.26 0.61
C LYS A 72 -11.89 2.39 -0.52
N ILE A 73 -10.61 2.24 -0.23
CA ILE A 73 -9.53 2.26 -1.24
C ILE A 73 -9.73 1.11 -2.23
N LYS A 74 -9.99 -0.12 -1.76
CA LYS A 74 -10.32 -1.27 -2.61
C LYS A 74 -11.43 -0.94 -3.61
N ASN A 75 -12.53 -0.33 -3.13
CA ASN A 75 -13.66 0.02 -3.97
C ASN A 75 -13.31 1.12 -5.01
N LEU A 76 -12.41 2.06 -4.66
CA LEU A 76 -11.91 3.05 -5.62
C LEU A 76 -11.08 2.38 -6.72
N ILE A 77 -10.25 1.40 -6.39
CA ILE A 77 -9.43 0.66 -7.35
C ILE A 77 -10.32 -0.17 -8.28
N LEU A 78 -11.26 -0.94 -7.73
CA LEU A 78 -12.19 -1.78 -8.52
C LEU A 78 -13.07 -0.95 -9.47
N LYS A 79 -13.38 0.30 -9.11
CA LYS A 79 -14.15 1.22 -9.95
C LYS A 79 -13.27 2.07 -10.88
N ASN A 80 -11.98 1.80 -10.98
CA ASN A 80 -11.00 2.60 -11.74
C ASN A 80 -11.00 4.09 -11.38
N ARG A 81 -11.29 4.42 -10.11
CA ARG A 81 -11.33 5.79 -9.58
C ARG A 81 -10.16 6.13 -8.67
N PHE A 82 -9.29 5.17 -8.38
CA PHE A 82 -8.09 5.40 -7.62
C PHE A 82 -7.02 6.06 -8.49
N LYS A 83 -6.47 7.18 -8.02
CA LYS A 83 -5.43 7.91 -8.73
C LYS A 83 -4.06 7.51 -8.18
N PHE A 84 -3.35 6.70 -8.95
CA PHE A 84 -1.95 6.37 -8.66
C PHE A 84 -1.07 7.60 -8.85
N ASN A 85 -0.23 7.89 -7.87
CA ASN A 85 0.68 9.03 -7.88
C ASN A 85 2.12 8.53 -8.00
N GLN A 86 2.80 8.86 -9.10
CA GLN A 86 4.19 8.48 -9.36
C GLN A 86 5.20 9.05 -8.34
N LYS A 87 4.83 10.11 -7.62
CA LYS A 87 5.66 10.65 -6.53
C LYS A 87 5.75 9.72 -5.31
N TYR A 88 4.89 8.73 -5.23
CA TYR A 88 4.89 7.71 -4.19
C TYR A 88 5.49 6.44 -4.76
N GLU A 89 6.74 6.35 -4.91
CA GLU A 89 7.59 5.28 -5.42
C GLU A 89 6.88 3.97 -5.82
N ASP A 90 6.03 3.40 -4.93
CA ASP A 90 5.39 2.09 -5.07
C ASP A 90 3.88 2.11 -4.76
N ILE A 91 3.22 0.98 -5.01
CA ILE A 91 1.79 0.80 -4.72
C ILE A 91 1.50 0.85 -3.22
N HIS A 92 2.40 0.36 -2.39
CA HIS A 92 2.22 0.30 -0.95
C HIS A 92 2.16 1.70 -0.35
N MET A 93 3.07 2.60 -0.80
CA MET A 93 3.05 4.00 -0.40
C MET A 93 1.81 4.72 -0.92
N ASN A 94 1.36 4.42 -2.13
CA ASN A 94 0.13 4.99 -2.69
C ASN A 94 -1.09 4.65 -1.81
N ILE A 95 -1.22 3.39 -1.38
CA ILE A 95 -2.30 2.93 -0.50
C ILE A 95 -2.15 3.55 0.90
N GLU A 96 -0.95 3.57 1.46
CA GLU A 96 -0.67 4.13 2.79
C GLU A 96 -1.00 5.61 2.86
N MET A 97 -0.57 6.39 1.87
CA MET A 97 -0.85 7.83 1.80
C MET A 97 -2.34 8.12 1.60
N GLU A 98 -3.05 7.32 0.81
CA GLU A 98 -4.49 7.48 0.66
C GLU A 98 -5.22 7.08 1.95
N LEU A 99 -4.79 6.03 2.62
CA LEU A 99 -5.32 5.63 3.92
C LEU A 99 -5.11 6.75 4.95
N HIS A 100 -3.92 7.36 4.98
CA HIS A 100 -3.63 8.49 5.87
C HIS A 100 -4.56 9.69 5.59
N LYS A 101 -4.86 10.03 4.33
CA LYS A 101 -5.83 11.07 3.98
C LYS A 101 -7.24 10.76 4.50
N LEU A 102 -7.63 9.47 4.49
CA LEU A 102 -8.96 9.04 4.88
C LEU A 102 -9.17 8.98 6.41
N ILE A 103 -8.15 8.56 7.16
CA ILE A 103 -8.29 8.25 8.60
C ILE A 103 -7.26 8.93 9.51
N GLY A 104 -6.38 9.77 8.96
CA GLY A 104 -5.35 10.50 9.71
C GLY A 104 -4.28 9.58 10.30
N ASP A 105 -3.67 10.00 11.41
CA ASP A 105 -2.53 9.33 12.06
C ASP A 105 -2.79 7.87 12.45
N THR A 106 -4.06 7.46 12.57
CA THR A 106 -4.43 6.06 12.83
C THR A 106 -3.90 5.13 11.72
N ALA A 107 -3.71 5.63 10.49
CA ALA A 107 -3.15 4.87 9.36
C ALA A 107 -1.75 4.33 9.65
N GLY A 108 -0.89 5.12 10.30
CA GLY A 108 0.48 4.72 10.62
C GLY A 108 0.57 3.48 11.52
N LYS A 109 -0.47 3.21 12.32
CA LYS A 109 -0.51 2.02 13.17
C LYS A 109 -0.60 0.71 12.39
N LEU A 110 -1.04 0.75 11.14
CA LEU A 110 -1.08 -0.43 10.26
C LEU A 110 0.31 -1.00 9.98
N HIS A 111 1.35 -0.16 9.99
CA HIS A 111 2.73 -0.59 9.72
C HIS A 111 3.43 -1.21 10.92
N THR A 112 2.78 -1.25 12.09
CA THR A 112 3.34 -1.82 13.33
C THR A 112 3.77 -3.27 13.11
N ALA A 113 5.01 -3.60 13.49
CA ALA A 113 5.60 -4.93 13.40
C ALA A 113 5.61 -5.53 11.98
N ARG A 114 5.69 -4.69 10.94
CA ARG A 114 5.77 -5.12 9.54
C ARG A 114 6.90 -4.39 8.83
N SER A 115 7.77 -5.14 8.14
CA SER A 115 8.74 -4.58 7.20
C SER A 115 8.10 -4.37 5.82
N ARG A 116 8.54 -3.36 5.08
CA ARG A 116 8.19 -3.19 3.66
C ARG A 116 8.56 -4.43 2.85
N ASN A 117 9.69 -5.07 3.14
CA ASN A 117 10.12 -6.28 2.46
C ASN A 117 9.16 -7.45 2.66
N ASP A 118 8.65 -7.63 3.90
CA ASP A 118 7.64 -8.66 4.19
C ASP A 118 6.34 -8.40 3.43
N GLN A 119 5.94 -7.13 3.35
CA GLN A 119 4.75 -6.70 2.63
C GLN A 119 4.87 -7.02 1.14
N VAL A 120 5.92 -6.56 0.48
CA VAL A 120 6.18 -6.80 -0.94
C VAL A 120 6.24 -8.30 -1.26
N ALA A 121 6.98 -9.08 -0.47
CA ALA A 121 7.10 -10.54 -0.67
C ALA A 121 5.75 -11.27 -0.50
N THR A 122 4.94 -10.84 0.47
CA THR A 122 3.60 -11.42 0.71
C THR A 122 2.68 -11.14 -0.47
N ASP A 123 2.65 -9.90 -0.95
CA ASP A 123 1.77 -9.48 -2.03
C ASP A 123 2.13 -10.16 -3.34
N LEU A 124 3.43 -10.29 -3.63
CA LEU A 124 3.91 -11.04 -4.80
C LEU A 124 3.50 -12.52 -4.73
N LYS A 125 3.64 -13.16 -3.56
CA LYS A 125 3.21 -14.56 -3.37
C LYS A 125 1.71 -14.74 -3.56
N LEU A 126 0.90 -13.81 -3.07
CA LEU A 126 -0.55 -13.84 -3.25
C LEU A 126 -0.92 -13.68 -4.74
N TRP A 127 -0.29 -12.75 -5.43
CA TRP A 127 -0.49 -12.54 -6.85
C TRP A 127 -0.07 -13.77 -7.69
N ILE A 128 1.10 -14.34 -7.42
CA ILE A 128 1.57 -15.56 -8.10
C ILE A 128 0.59 -16.71 -7.87
N SER A 129 0.13 -16.91 -6.63
CA SER A 129 -0.82 -17.98 -6.31
C SER A 129 -2.15 -17.84 -7.07
N GLU A 130 -2.64 -16.62 -7.24
CA GLU A 130 -3.84 -16.35 -8.03
C GLU A 130 -3.59 -16.58 -9.52
N SER A 131 -2.48 -16.05 -10.06
CA SER A 131 -2.09 -16.23 -11.46
C SER A 131 -1.90 -17.70 -11.86
N ILE A 132 -1.35 -18.53 -10.96
CA ILE A 132 -1.22 -19.97 -11.20
C ILE A 132 -2.60 -20.62 -11.35
N LYS A 133 -3.57 -20.27 -10.50
CA LYS A 133 -4.94 -20.81 -10.61
C LYS A 133 -5.59 -20.44 -11.94
N ASP A 134 -5.41 -19.21 -12.39
CA ASP A 134 -5.95 -18.72 -13.67
C ASP A 134 -5.32 -19.48 -14.86
N ILE A 135 -4.01 -19.73 -14.79
CA ILE A 135 -3.29 -20.51 -15.81
C ILE A 135 -3.79 -21.96 -15.82
N CYS A 136 -3.92 -22.60 -14.64
CA CYS A 136 -4.44 -23.96 -14.55
C CYS A 136 -5.85 -24.06 -15.13
N ALA A 137 -6.76 -23.15 -14.77
CA ALA A 137 -8.12 -23.13 -15.30
C ALA A 137 -8.14 -22.92 -16.83
N SER A 138 -7.23 -22.11 -17.35
CA SER A 138 -7.10 -21.91 -18.81
C SER A 138 -6.62 -23.16 -19.53
N LEU A 139 -5.68 -23.89 -18.94
CA LEU A 139 -5.18 -25.17 -19.46
C LEU A 139 -6.27 -26.26 -19.42
N GLU A 140 -7.04 -26.35 -18.34
CA GLU A 140 -8.18 -27.27 -18.23
C GLU A 140 -9.24 -26.99 -19.31
N THR A 141 -9.44 -25.71 -19.66
CA THR A 141 -10.39 -25.33 -20.72
C THR A 141 -9.88 -25.69 -22.13
N LEU A 142 -8.56 -25.75 -22.31
CA LEU A 142 -7.91 -26.09 -23.58
C LEU A 142 -7.91 -27.61 -23.87
N GLN A 143 -7.98 -28.43 -22.85
CA GLN A 143 -8.08 -29.91 -22.95
C GLN A 143 -9.49 -30.40 -23.29
#